data_17a20a0b671269bbba94ad531a8f2730
#
_entry.id   17a20a0b671269bbba94ad531a8f2730
#
_cell.length_a   1.000
_cell.length_b   1.000
_cell.length_c   1.000
_cell.angle_alpha   90.00
_cell.angle_beta   90.00
_cell.angle_gamma   90.00
#
_symmetry.space_group_name_H-M   'P 1'
#
loop_
_entity.id
_entity.type
_entity.pdbx_description
1 polymer ?
#
loop_
_entity_poly.entity_id
_entity_poly.type
_entity_poly.pdbx_seq_one_letter_code
_entity_poly.pdbx_strand_id
1 'polypeptide(L)'
;MLTEDQQIIDQIEKAKKILITFRRDYTGDAVASALALYLFLKKMDKQVSVAADNFNPPHTFSFLPHVNKVQSEIKTDHRFVISLDTTRAAAKEISYQIKDDRLEFIITPKDGQFHPEEVSAQMENHDYNLIIVISSPDLESLGKIYHHNTDFFFNTPVINIDHHARNEEFGQINKVKITAISTTEILFELFNDYAAEIIDGELATYLLTGIFAESKSFKTGALTPNTLLTASKLIALGADRETIVRNLYQSRDFSTLKLWGRTLARLKSDLGGKLVWSSLNKIDFEKSGGNASCLTEVVEELVVNIPEAEVIIIMLEQETNRTDFCIHTTRNINAQILGKDYEATGSKNSAKASCLLPLIDAETEIITAVKNKLAKLPV
;
A
#
# COMPACT_ATOMS: atom_id res chain seq x y z
N MET A 1 3.93 -32.00 -9.38
CA MET A 1 3.33 -30.65 -9.54
C MET A 1 4.23 -29.70 -8.79
N LEU A 2 4.62 -28.57 -9.39
CA LEU A 2 5.47 -27.59 -8.70
C LEU A 2 4.70 -26.94 -7.55
N THR A 3 5.36 -26.65 -6.44
CA THR A 3 4.77 -25.82 -5.37
C THR A 3 4.56 -24.38 -5.86
N GLU A 4 3.72 -23.58 -5.15
CA GLU A 4 3.53 -22.17 -5.47
C GLU A 4 4.87 -21.41 -5.50
N ASP A 5 5.75 -21.66 -4.54
CA ASP A 5 7.07 -21.03 -4.47
C ASP A 5 7.95 -21.39 -5.66
N GLN A 6 7.95 -22.67 -6.05
CA GLN A 6 8.67 -23.10 -7.25
C GLN A 6 8.12 -22.47 -8.53
N GLN A 7 6.79 -22.27 -8.63
CA GLN A 7 6.18 -21.59 -9.77
C GLN A 7 6.55 -20.10 -9.80
N ILE A 8 6.54 -19.42 -8.66
CA ILE A 8 6.95 -18.02 -8.53
C ILE A 8 8.39 -17.83 -8.99
N ILE A 9 9.29 -18.65 -8.47
CA ILE A 9 10.71 -18.58 -8.80
C ILE A 9 10.95 -18.88 -10.29
N ASP A 10 10.31 -19.91 -10.85
CA ASP A 10 10.42 -20.24 -12.28
C ASP A 10 9.98 -19.04 -13.17
N GLN A 11 8.89 -18.36 -12.81
CA GLN A 11 8.47 -17.15 -13.54
C GLN A 11 9.46 -15.99 -13.38
N ILE A 12 10.00 -15.78 -12.18
CA ILE A 12 11.02 -14.75 -11.93
C ILE A 12 12.28 -15.05 -12.71
N GLU A 13 12.74 -16.30 -12.76
CA GLU A 13 13.94 -16.69 -13.50
C GLU A 13 13.80 -16.43 -15.00
N LYS A 14 12.64 -16.75 -15.58
CA LYS A 14 12.32 -16.54 -17.01
C LYS A 14 12.13 -15.06 -17.36
N ALA A 15 11.66 -14.27 -16.43
CA ALA A 15 11.39 -12.86 -16.67
C ALA A 15 12.67 -12.03 -16.79
N LYS A 16 12.72 -11.12 -17.78
CA LYS A 16 13.80 -10.15 -17.97
C LYS A 16 13.47 -8.81 -17.31
N LYS A 17 12.26 -8.32 -17.49
CA LYS A 17 11.81 -7.02 -16.97
C LYS A 17 10.51 -7.20 -16.16
N ILE A 18 10.56 -6.87 -14.90
CA ILE A 18 9.52 -7.14 -13.92
C ILE A 18 8.92 -5.82 -13.42
N LEU A 19 7.59 -5.73 -13.41
CA LEU A 19 6.86 -4.65 -12.75
C LEU A 19 6.42 -5.14 -11.36
N ILE A 20 6.74 -4.38 -10.32
CA ILE A 20 6.18 -4.54 -8.98
C ILE A 20 5.15 -3.43 -8.79
N THR A 21 3.98 -3.79 -8.29
CA THR A 21 2.93 -2.81 -7.98
C THR A 21 2.17 -3.19 -6.71
N PHE A 22 1.51 -2.20 -6.09
CA PHE A 22 0.71 -2.39 -4.90
C PHE A 22 -0.45 -1.37 -4.86
N ARG A 23 -1.39 -1.61 -3.95
CA ARG A 23 -2.61 -0.80 -3.82
C ARG A 23 -2.32 0.69 -3.60
N ARG A 24 -3.18 1.56 -4.16
CA ARG A 24 -3.07 3.02 -4.00
C ARG A 24 -3.19 3.49 -2.54
N ASP A 25 -4.05 2.82 -1.75
CA ASP A 25 -4.22 3.08 -0.32
C ASP A 25 -3.22 2.19 0.46
N TYR A 26 -1.94 2.40 0.19
CA TYR A 26 -0.86 1.54 0.66
C TYR A 26 -0.66 1.58 2.17
N THR A 27 -0.26 0.44 2.72
CA THR A 27 0.22 0.28 4.09
C THR A 27 1.75 0.37 4.15
N GLY A 28 2.29 0.49 5.35
CA GLY A 28 3.75 0.42 5.55
C GLY A 28 4.35 -0.92 5.11
N ASP A 29 3.60 -2.02 5.31
CA ASP A 29 3.99 -3.35 4.83
C ASP A 29 4.03 -3.41 3.30
N ALA A 30 3.03 -2.86 2.60
CA ALA A 30 3.01 -2.83 1.13
C ALA A 30 4.25 -2.13 0.55
N VAL A 31 4.61 -0.96 1.12
CA VAL A 31 5.81 -0.22 0.69
C VAL A 31 7.08 -1.01 0.98
N ALA A 32 7.24 -1.52 2.21
CA ALA A 32 8.42 -2.28 2.61
C ALA A 32 8.57 -3.58 1.80
N SER A 33 7.47 -4.30 1.55
CA SER A 33 7.43 -5.52 0.74
C SER A 33 7.83 -5.26 -0.71
N ALA A 34 7.26 -4.21 -1.34
CA ALA A 34 7.59 -3.87 -2.72
C ALA A 34 9.07 -3.49 -2.87
N LEU A 35 9.62 -2.74 -1.91
CA LEU A 35 11.02 -2.35 -1.91
C LEU A 35 11.95 -3.52 -1.58
N ALA A 36 11.58 -4.42 -0.66
CA ALA A 36 12.32 -5.64 -0.38
C ALA A 36 12.41 -6.53 -1.62
N LEU A 37 11.29 -6.76 -2.30
CA LEU A 37 11.25 -7.53 -3.54
C LEU A 37 12.06 -6.85 -4.65
N TYR A 38 11.95 -5.51 -4.79
CA TYR A 38 12.77 -4.74 -5.71
C TYR A 38 14.25 -4.98 -5.47
N LEU A 39 14.72 -4.86 -4.24
CA LEU A 39 16.13 -5.03 -3.90
C LEU A 39 16.59 -6.48 -4.13
N PHE A 40 15.78 -7.46 -3.75
CA PHE A 40 16.06 -8.88 -3.97
C PHE A 40 16.23 -9.18 -5.47
N LEU A 41 15.27 -8.76 -6.31
CA LEU A 41 15.33 -8.98 -7.75
C LEU A 41 16.48 -8.22 -8.42
N LYS A 42 16.85 -7.04 -7.90
CA LYS A 42 18.05 -6.31 -8.36
C LYS A 42 19.33 -7.08 -8.09
N LYS A 43 19.44 -7.74 -6.92
CA LYS A 43 20.58 -8.60 -6.59
C LYS A 43 20.62 -9.88 -7.45
N MET A 44 19.50 -10.26 -8.06
CA MET A 44 19.41 -11.31 -9.08
C MET A 44 19.63 -10.80 -10.51
N ASP A 45 20.17 -9.59 -10.70
CA ASP A 45 20.43 -8.95 -12.01
C ASP A 45 19.17 -8.76 -12.87
N LYS A 46 17.96 -8.70 -12.27
CA LYS A 46 16.72 -8.43 -13.01
C LYS A 46 16.52 -6.94 -13.27
N GLN A 47 15.87 -6.63 -14.40
CA GLN A 47 15.37 -5.29 -14.65
C GLN A 47 14.03 -5.12 -13.95
N VAL A 48 13.97 -4.23 -12.96
CA VAL A 48 12.80 -4.08 -12.10
C VAL A 48 12.38 -2.62 -12.03
N SER A 49 11.08 -2.40 -12.13
CA SER A 49 10.42 -1.12 -11.84
C SER A 49 9.37 -1.32 -10.75
N VAL A 50 9.15 -0.29 -9.94
CA VAL A 50 8.07 -0.26 -8.94
C VAL A 50 7.16 0.90 -9.27
N ALA A 51 5.84 0.65 -9.32
CA ALA A 51 4.84 1.69 -9.57
C ALA A 51 3.63 1.53 -8.65
N ALA A 52 3.09 2.65 -8.15
CA ALA A 52 1.84 2.67 -7.39
C ALA A 52 1.11 4.00 -7.60
N ASP A 53 -0.22 3.94 -7.78
CA ASP A 53 -1.04 5.12 -8.06
C ASP A 53 -0.91 6.17 -6.95
N ASN A 54 -0.64 7.42 -7.37
CA ASN A 54 -0.54 8.58 -6.50
C ASN A 54 0.42 8.40 -5.31
N PHE A 55 1.51 7.63 -5.51
CA PHE A 55 2.47 7.38 -4.46
C PHE A 55 3.22 8.65 -4.06
N ASN A 56 3.09 8.99 -2.78
CA ASN A 56 3.87 10.04 -2.13
C ASN A 56 4.53 9.42 -0.89
N PRO A 57 5.86 9.20 -0.92
CA PRO A 57 6.53 8.44 0.14
C PRO A 57 6.33 9.13 1.49
N PRO A 58 5.76 8.43 2.48
CA PRO A 58 5.66 8.96 3.82
C PRO A 58 7.06 9.25 4.38
N HIS A 59 7.21 10.36 5.09
CA HIS A 59 8.49 10.73 5.69
C HIS A 59 9.06 9.63 6.59
N THR A 60 8.20 8.84 7.22
CA THR A 60 8.56 7.70 8.07
C THR A 60 9.29 6.58 7.33
N PHE A 61 9.19 6.52 5.98
CA PHE A 61 9.89 5.54 5.13
C PHE A 61 11.08 6.14 4.37
N SER A 62 11.40 7.43 4.56
CA SER A 62 12.50 8.12 3.86
C SER A 62 13.89 7.53 4.17
N PHE A 63 14.00 6.75 5.24
CA PHE A 63 15.23 6.03 5.58
C PHE A 63 15.50 4.80 4.71
N LEU A 64 14.51 4.34 3.94
CA LEU A 64 14.68 3.25 2.97
C LEU A 64 15.24 3.84 1.66
N PRO A 65 16.49 3.52 1.25
CA PRO A 65 17.18 4.23 0.16
C PRO A 65 16.45 4.25 -1.17
N HIS A 66 15.64 3.21 -1.45
CA HIS A 66 14.96 3.04 -2.74
C HIS A 66 13.50 3.55 -2.76
N VAL A 67 13.01 4.17 -1.69
CA VAL A 67 11.61 4.65 -1.62
C VAL A 67 11.26 5.62 -2.76
N ASN A 68 12.21 6.45 -3.18
CA ASN A 68 12.06 7.40 -4.30
C ASN A 68 12.10 6.73 -5.69
N LYS A 69 12.32 5.41 -5.77
CA LYS A 69 12.26 4.66 -7.04
C LYS A 69 10.84 4.24 -7.41
N VAL A 70 9.91 4.30 -6.46
CA VAL A 70 8.50 4.05 -6.73
C VAL A 70 7.95 5.18 -7.59
N GLN A 71 7.39 4.82 -8.74
CA GLN A 71 6.82 5.75 -9.73
C GLN A 71 5.31 5.85 -9.52
N SER A 72 4.71 7.01 -9.82
CA SER A 72 3.25 7.17 -9.77
C SER A 72 2.50 6.60 -10.97
N GLU A 73 3.24 6.22 -12.02
CA GLU A 73 2.71 5.66 -13.27
C GLU A 73 3.71 4.66 -13.87
N ILE A 74 3.21 3.75 -14.69
CA ILE A 74 4.06 2.81 -15.44
C ILE A 74 4.68 3.58 -16.60
N LYS A 75 6.01 3.57 -16.68
CA LYS A 75 6.68 4.12 -17.87
C LYS A 75 6.41 3.21 -19.05
N THR A 76 5.76 3.77 -20.05
CA THR A 76 5.48 3.11 -21.33
C THR A 76 6.53 3.53 -22.35
N ASP A 77 7.27 2.57 -22.86
CA ASP A 77 7.98 2.77 -24.12
C ASP A 77 6.97 2.45 -25.24
N HIS A 78 6.28 3.46 -25.75
CA HIS A 78 5.37 3.27 -26.89
C HIS A 78 6.17 2.82 -28.11
N ARG A 79 6.26 1.51 -28.33
CA ARG A 79 6.88 0.94 -29.50
C ARG A 79 5.83 0.52 -30.49
N PHE A 80 5.99 0.96 -31.73
CA PHE A 80 5.23 0.44 -32.85
C PHE A 80 6.04 -0.65 -33.52
N VAL A 81 5.59 -1.89 -33.38
CA VAL A 81 6.28 -3.06 -33.95
C VAL A 81 5.57 -3.50 -35.24
N ILE A 82 6.33 -3.58 -36.31
CA ILE A 82 5.90 -4.17 -37.57
C ILE A 82 6.59 -5.52 -37.68
N SER A 83 5.85 -6.61 -37.75
CA SER A 83 6.36 -7.96 -37.89
C SER A 83 6.01 -8.50 -39.27
N LEU A 84 7.01 -9.11 -39.93
CA LEU A 84 6.85 -9.81 -41.19
C LEU A 84 7.11 -11.30 -40.96
N ASP A 85 6.14 -12.16 -41.30
CA ASP A 85 6.34 -13.59 -41.27
C ASP A 85 7.29 -14.00 -42.41
N THR A 86 8.43 -14.59 -42.07
CA THR A 86 9.46 -15.01 -43.01
C THR A 86 9.50 -16.52 -43.25
N THR A 87 8.47 -17.26 -42.81
CA THR A 87 8.41 -18.72 -42.94
C THR A 87 8.36 -19.16 -44.39
N ARG A 88 7.78 -18.36 -45.31
CA ARG A 88 7.65 -18.66 -46.76
C ARG A 88 8.76 -18.07 -47.59
N ALA A 89 9.33 -16.95 -47.17
CA ALA A 89 10.41 -16.28 -47.89
C ALA A 89 11.35 -15.58 -46.90
N ALA A 90 12.66 -15.83 -47.00
CA ALA A 90 13.63 -15.15 -46.16
C ALA A 90 13.90 -13.71 -46.69
N ALA A 91 14.05 -12.76 -45.80
CA ALA A 91 14.45 -11.41 -46.16
C ALA A 91 15.93 -11.38 -46.57
N LYS A 92 16.24 -10.75 -47.71
CA LYS A 92 17.60 -10.56 -48.22
C LYS A 92 18.14 -9.19 -47.81
N GLU A 93 17.30 -8.16 -47.93
CA GLU A 93 17.68 -6.78 -47.68
C GLU A 93 16.50 -6.04 -47.08
N ILE A 94 16.78 -5.16 -46.10
CA ILE A 94 15.80 -4.29 -45.48
C ILE A 94 16.35 -2.87 -45.55
N SER A 95 15.55 -1.97 -46.13
CA SER A 95 15.84 -0.55 -46.16
C SER A 95 14.59 0.25 -45.75
N TYR A 96 14.77 1.51 -45.40
CA TYR A 96 13.65 2.41 -45.16
C TYR A 96 13.90 3.76 -45.77
N GLN A 97 12.82 4.46 -46.11
CA GLN A 97 12.86 5.85 -46.56
C GLN A 97 11.72 6.65 -45.93
N ILE A 98 11.96 7.93 -45.73
CA ILE A 98 10.93 8.88 -45.28
C ILE A 98 10.59 9.76 -46.47
N LYS A 99 9.34 9.76 -46.88
CA LYS A 99 8.85 10.54 -48.03
C LYS A 99 7.46 11.08 -47.69
N ASP A 100 7.26 12.39 -47.82
CA ASP A 100 5.96 13.06 -47.63
C ASP A 100 5.25 12.63 -46.34
N ASP A 101 5.95 12.71 -45.19
CA ASP A 101 5.47 12.31 -43.84
C ASP A 101 5.11 10.80 -43.70
N ARG A 102 5.59 9.96 -44.63
CA ARG A 102 5.42 8.50 -44.57
C ARG A 102 6.78 7.84 -44.36
N LEU A 103 6.79 6.87 -43.44
CA LEU A 103 7.91 5.95 -43.25
C LEU A 103 7.60 4.67 -44.05
N GLU A 104 8.40 4.42 -45.13
CA GLU A 104 8.26 3.24 -45.95
C GLU A 104 9.37 2.25 -45.64
N PHE A 105 9.03 1.00 -45.31
CA PHE A 105 9.98 -0.10 -45.19
C PHE A 105 9.97 -0.90 -46.50
N ILE A 106 11.13 -1.07 -47.13
CA ILE A 106 11.32 -1.82 -48.36
C ILE A 106 12.09 -3.09 -48.01
N ILE A 107 11.40 -4.24 -48.09
CA ILE A 107 11.97 -5.54 -47.75
C ILE A 107 12.05 -6.37 -49.00
N THR A 108 13.26 -6.76 -49.43
CA THR A 108 13.53 -7.57 -50.62
C THR A 108 13.67 -9.03 -50.19
N PRO A 109 12.86 -9.96 -50.75
CA PRO A 109 13.03 -11.38 -50.44
C PRO A 109 14.29 -11.94 -51.11
N LYS A 110 14.86 -12.98 -50.50
CA LYS A 110 15.98 -13.75 -51.07
C LYS A 110 15.49 -14.59 -52.23
N ASP A 111 14.38 -15.28 -52.03
CA ASP A 111 13.69 -16.13 -53.01
C ASP A 111 12.19 -16.01 -52.76
N GLY A 112 11.34 -16.10 -53.81
CA GLY A 112 9.88 -16.00 -53.66
C GLY A 112 9.38 -14.56 -53.56
N GLN A 113 8.25 -14.36 -52.87
CA GLN A 113 7.62 -13.05 -52.66
C GLN A 113 6.93 -13.03 -51.27
N PHE A 114 6.86 -11.82 -50.69
CA PHE A 114 6.06 -11.56 -49.47
C PHE A 114 4.63 -11.17 -49.87
N HIS A 115 3.68 -11.54 -49.02
CA HIS A 115 2.27 -11.19 -49.15
C HIS A 115 1.84 -10.22 -48.09
N PRO A 116 0.86 -9.32 -48.32
CA PRO A 116 0.38 -8.37 -47.33
C PRO A 116 -0.16 -8.99 -46.05
N GLU A 117 -0.68 -10.22 -46.12
CA GLU A 117 -1.23 -10.97 -44.98
C GLU A 117 -0.15 -11.45 -44.01
N GLU A 118 1.12 -11.46 -44.46
CA GLU A 118 2.29 -11.84 -43.65
C GLU A 118 2.82 -10.67 -42.80
N VAL A 119 2.24 -9.45 -42.98
CA VAL A 119 2.60 -8.26 -42.20
C VAL A 119 1.59 -8.05 -41.10
N SER A 120 2.07 -7.94 -39.87
CA SER A 120 1.29 -7.51 -38.74
C SER A 120 1.90 -6.26 -38.11
N ALA A 121 1.07 -5.38 -37.56
CA ALA A 121 1.51 -4.18 -36.87
C ALA A 121 0.80 -4.11 -35.56
N GLN A 122 1.55 -3.89 -34.47
CA GLN A 122 0.99 -3.78 -33.12
C GLN A 122 1.73 -2.69 -32.33
N MET A 123 0.99 -2.08 -31.42
CA MET A 123 1.59 -1.21 -30.41
C MET A 123 2.07 -2.07 -29.25
N GLU A 124 3.37 -2.05 -28.98
CA GLU A 124 3.93 -2.61 -27.75
C GLU A 124 4.02 -1.49 -26.73
N ASN A 125 3.11 -1.50 -25.76
CA ASN A 125 3.04 -0.44 -24.77
C ASN A 125 3.96 -0.68 -23.57
N HIS A 126 4.37 -1.94 -23.31
CA HIS A 126 5.18 -2.29 -22.14
C HIS A 126 6.13 -3.44 -22.45
N ASP A 127 7.39 -3.29 -22.04
CA ASP A 127 8.42 -4.33 -22.16
C ASP A 127 8.43 -5.33 -20.99
N TYR A 128 7.50 -5.22 -20.03
CA TYR A 128 7.49 -6.09 -18.86
C TYR A 128 6.96 -7.48 -19.23
N ASN A 129 7.67 -8.52 -18.78
CA ASN A 129 7.27 -9.91 -19.00
C ASN A 129 6.63 -10.56 -17.79
N LEU A 130 6.61 -9.85 -16.67
CA LEU A 130 6.01 -10.31 -15.41
C LEU A 130 5.53 -9.12 -14.60
N ILE A 131 4.35 -9.24 -14.00
CA ILE A 131 3.82 -8.31 -13.02
C ILE A 131 3.76 -9.04 -11.68
N ILE A 132 4.27 -8.40 -10.62
CA ILE A 132 4.13 -8.90 -9.26
C ILE A 132 3.34 -7.88 -8.45
N VAL A 133 2.16 -8.27 -8.01
CA VAL A 133 1.26 -7.45 -7.19
C VAL A 133 1.45 -7.82 -5.73
N ILE A 134 1.71 -6.81 -4.89
CA ILE A 134 2.05 -6.97 -3.47
C ILE A 134 0.96 -6.36 -2.59
N SER A 135 0.57 -7.06 -1.51
CA SER A 135 -0.33 -6.54 -0.46
C SER A 135 -1.58 -5.85 -1.01
N SER A 136 -2.21 -6.44 -2.02
CA SER A 136 -3.38 -5.86 -2.71
C SER A 136 -4.50 -6.89 -2.79
N PRO A 137 -5.71 -6.56 -2.31
CA PRO A 137 -6.80 -7.53 -2.27
C PRO A 137 -7.36 -7.89 -3.65
N ASP A 138 -7.30 -6.97 -4.60
CA ASP A 138 -7.84 -7.04 -5.96
C ASP A 138 -7.05 -6.13 -6.91
N LEU A 139 -7.32 -6.22 -8.21
CA LEU A 139 -6.69 -5.37 -9.23
C LEU A 139 -7.21 -3.92 -9.21
N GLU A 140 -8.48 -3.70 -8.87
CA GLU A 140 -9.09 -2.38 -8.78
C GLU A 140 -8.41 -1.49 -7.74
N SER A 141 -7.91 -2.09 -6.66
CA SER A 141 -7.18 -1.40 -5.60
C SER A 141 -5.87 -0.76 -6.06
N LEU A 142 -5.32 -1.19 -7.20
CA LEU A 142 -4.15 -0.58 -7.85
C LEU A 142 -4.46 0.79 -8.47
N GLY A 143 -5.73 1.17 -8.59
CA GLY A 143 -6.17 2.46 -9.12
C GLY A 143 -5.77 2.66 -10.58
N LYS A 144 -5.18 3.83 -10.90
CA LYS A 144 -4.79 4.19 -12.28
C LYS A 144 -3.75 3.24 -12.87
N ILE A 145 -2.91 2.61 -12.04
CA ILE A 145 -1.94 1.61 -12.51
C ILE A 145 -2.65 0.47 -13.25
N TYR A 146 -3.79 0.01 -12.76
CA TYR A 146 -4.60 -1.01 -13.44
C TYR A 146 -5.52 -0.40 -14.49
N HIS A 147 -6.35 0.60 -14.12
CA HIS A 147 -7.39 1.12 -14.99
C HIS A 147 -6.90 1.70 -16.32
N HIS A 148 -5.70 2.27 -16.36
CA HIS A 148 -5.12 2.80 -17.59
C HIS A 148 -4.34 1.75 -18.39
N ASN A 149 -4.16 0.53 -17.86
CA ASN A 149 -3.31 -0.50 -18.44
C ASN A 149 -3.96 -1.90 -18.42
N THR A 150 -5.29 -2.00 -18.51
CA THR A 150 -6.04 -3.26 -18.38
C THR A 150 -5.56 -4.33 -19.35
N ASP A 151 -5.34 -3.97 -20.64
CA ASP A 151 -4.84 -4.88 -21.67
C ASP A 151 -3.45 -5.43 -21.34
N PHE A 152 -2.60 -4.61 -20.73
CA PHE A 152 -1.28 -5.03 -20.28
C PHE A 152 -1.38 -6.07 -19.15
N PHE A 153 -2.23 -5.85 -18.15
CA PHE A 153 -2.47 -6.81 -17.07
C PHE A 153 -3.11 -8.11 -17.58
N PHE A 154 -3.95 -8.03 -18.61
CA PHE A 154 -4.56 -9.21 -19.23
C PHE A 154 -3.55 -10.07 -20.01
N ASN A 155 -2.60 -9.43 -20.71
CA ASN A 155 -1.65 -10.10 -21.61
C ASN A 155 -0.31 -10.48 -20.94
N THR A 156 -0.07 -10.03 -19.71
CA THR A 156 1.19 -10.29 -18.99
C THR A 156 0.92 -11.17 -17.76
N PRO A 157 1.74 -12.20 -17.48
CA PRO A 157 1.60 -13.02 -16.28
C PRO A 157 1.62 -12.16 -15.01
N VAL A 158 0.68 -12.43 -14.09
CA VAL A 158 0.54 -11.76 -12.81
C VAL A 158 0.78 -12.73 -11.68
N ILE A 159 1.71 -12.41 -10.79
CA ILE A 159 1.89 -13.06 -9.50
C ILE A 159 1.29 -12.16 -8.42
N ASN A 160 0.45 -12.72 -7.57
CA ASN A 160 -0.16 -12.04 -6.44
C ASN A 160 0.41 -12.60 -5.13
N ILE A 161 1.00 -11.71 -4.29
CA ILE A 161 1.56 -12.07 -2.98
C ILE A 161 0.92 -11.19 -1.91
N ASP A 162 0.15 -11.80 -1.00
CA ASP A 162 -0.62 -11.05 -0.01
C ASP A 162 -0.85 -11.86 1.28
N HIS A 163 -1.25 -11.17 2.34
CA HIS A 163 -1.61 -11.78 3.63
C HIS A 163 -3.06 -11.45 4.05
N HIS A 164 -3.79 -10.67 3.27
CA HIS A 164 -5.15 -10.24 3.60
C HIS A 164 -6.19 -11.34 3.29
N ALA A 165 -7.09 -11.63 4.24
CA ALA A 165 -8.16 -12.61 4.08
C ALA A 165 -9.22 -12.24 3.02
N ARG A 166 -9.22 -10.99 2.51
CA ARG A 166 -10.14 -10.51 1.46
C ARG A 166 -9.51 -10.55 0.07
N ASN A 167 -8.34 -11.16 -0.07
CA ASN A 167 -7.68 -11.27 -1.36
C ASN A 167 -8.50 -12.15 -2.31
N GLU A 168 -8.69 -11.68 -3.55
CA GLU A 168 -9.52 -12.36 -4.58
C GLU A 168 -8.73 -13.39 -5.41
N GLU A 169 -7.45 -13.62 -5.10
CA GLU A 169 -6.58 -14.57 -5.81
C GLU A 169 -6.57 -14.37 -7.33
N PHE A 170 -6.47 -13.12 -7.76
CA PHE A 170 -6.61 -12.66 -9.16
C PHE A 170 -5.40 -12.96 -10.06
N GLY A 171 -4.30 -13.40 -9.51
CA GLY A 171 -3.08 -13.73 -10.26
C GLY A 171 -3.15 -15.11 -10.92
N GLN A 172 -2.33 -15.34 -11.95
CA GLN A 172 -2.11 -16.71 -12.47
C GLN A 172 -1.38 -17.57 -11.43
N ILE A 173 -0.59 -16.95 -10.54
CA ILE A 173 0.01 -17.58 -9.37
C ILE A 173 -0.34 -16.73 -8.16
N ASN A 174 -0.90 -17.36 -7.13
CA ASN A 174 -1.33 -16.67 -5.92
C ASN A 174 -0.63 -17.28 -4.71
N LYS A 175 0.12 -16.45 -3.97
CA LYS A 175 0.71 -16.81 -2.68
C LYS A 175 0.05 -15.95 -1.60
N VAL A 176 -1.11 -16.40 -1.13
CA VAL A 176 -1.91 -15.74 -0.11
C VAL A 176 -1.82 -16.49 1.19
N LYS A 177 -1.18 -15.91 2.22
CA LYS A 177 -0.96 -16.54 3.51
C LYS A 177 -1.59 -15.74 4.65
N ILE A 178 -2.86 -15.97 4.93
CA ILE A 178 -3.64 -15.25 5.96
C ILE A 178 -3.12 -15.43 7.40
N THR A 179 -2.24 -16.40 7.64
CA THR A 179 -1.60 -16.62 8.95
C THR A 179 -0.32 -15.81 9.13
N ALA A 180 0.21 -15.21 8.06
CA ALA A 180 1.32 -14.27 8.14
C ALA A 180 0.81 -12.89 8.61
N ILE A 181 1.61 -12.20 9.41
CA ILE A 181 1.23 -10.87 9.89
C ILE A 181 1.44 -9.80 8.81
N SER A 182 2.34 -10.06 7.87
CA SER A 182 2.72 -9.12 6.83
C SER A 182 3.15 -9.84 5.55
N THR A 183 3.09 -9.16 4.43
CA THR A 183 3.60 -9.69 3.15
C THR A 183 5.12 -9.81 3.17
N THR A 184 5.82 -8.96 3.95
CA THR A 184 7.27 -9.10 4.16
C THR A 184 7.65 -10.41 4.85
N GLU A 185 6.82 -10.95 5.74
CA GLU A 185 7.03 -12.27 6.35
C GLU A 185 6.97 -13.37 5.28
N ILE A 186 6.01 -13.29 4.35
CA ILE A 186 5.88 -14.23 3.24
C ILE A 186 7.09 -14.14 2.30
N LEU A 187 7.52 -12.92 1.98
CA LEU A 187 8.70 -12.69 1.13
C LEU A 187 9.98 -13.22 1.78
N PHE A 188 10.14 -13.04 3.10
CA PHE A 188 11.29 -13.60 3.81
C PHE A 188 11.35 -15.12 3.68
N GLU A 189 10.23 -15.82 3.86
CA GLU A 189 10.17 -17.28 3.68
C GLU A 189 10.59 -17.67 2.26
N LEU A 190 9.99 -17.03 1.25
CA LEU A 190 10.31 -17.26 -0.16
C LEU A 190 11.80 -17.04 -0.48
N PHE A 191 12.37 -15.92 -0.01
CA PHE A 191 13.77 -15.57 -0.28
C PHE A 191 14.74 -16.49 0.46
N ASN A 192 14.44 -16.82 1.72
CA ASN A 192 15.27 -17.71 2.52
C ASN A 192 15.30 -19.15 1.95
N ASP A 193 14.18 -19.61 1.42
CA ASP A 193 14.10 -20.98 0.87
C ASP A 193 14.74 -21.07 -0.53
N TYR A 194 14.80 -19.97 -1.27
CA TYR A 194 15.34 -19.96 -2.62
C TYR A 194 16.81 -19.53 -2.66
N ALA A 195 17.19 -18.45 -2.00
CA ALA A 195 18.53 -17.83 -2.09
C ALA A 195 18.87 -17.04 -0.80
N ALA A 196 19.01 -17.78 0.30
CA ALA A 196 19.26 -17.20 1.63
C ALA A 196 20.54 -16.30 1.66
N GLU A 197 21.51 -16.60 0.82
CA GLU A 197 22.78 -15.86 0.70
C GLU A 197 22.61 -14.46 0.13
N ILE A 198 21.50 -14.16 -0.55
CA ILE A 198 21.17 -12.83 -1.08
C ILE A 198 20.68 -11.90 0.05
N ILE A 199 20.20 -12.46 1.17
CA ILE A 199 19.63 -11.67 2.28
C ILE A 199 20.75 -11.10 3.14
N ASP A 200 21.16 -9.89 2.82
CA ASP A 200 22.07 -9.09 3.66
C ASP A 200 21.34 -8.16 4.63
N GLY A 201 22.08 -7.39 5.42
CA GLY A 201 21.53 -6.47 6.41
C GLY A 201 20.60 -5.40 5.82
N GLU A 202 20.86 -4.95 4.59
CA GLU A 202 19.99 -3.99 3.91
C GLU A 202 18.64 -4.64 3.59
N LEU A 203 18.61 -5.77 2.89
CA LEU A 203 17.38 -6.48 2.56
C LEU A 203 16.62 -6.93 3.81
N ALA A 204 17.34 -7.41 4.83
CA ALA A 204 16.77 -7.77 6.13
C ALA A 204 16.10 -6.56 6.81
N THR A 205 16.67 -5.35 6.64
CA THR A 205 16.06 -4.11 7.16
C THR A 205 14.73 -3.80 6.49
N TYR A 206 14.61 -3.95 5.16
CA TYR A 206 13.34 -3.76 4.46
C TYR A 206 12.28 -4.77 4.93
N LEU A 207 12.64 -6.05 5.01
CA LEU A 207 11.74 -7.12 5.46
C LEU A 207 11.27 -6.89 6.90
N LEU A 208 12.18 -6.53 7.81
CA LEU A 208 11.83 -6.23 9.20
C LEU A 208 10.96 -4.97 9.31
N THR A 209 11.14 -3.99 8.42
CA THR A 209 10.33 -2.77 8.40
C THR A 209 8.84 -3.08 8.17
N GLY A 210 8.50 -3.98 7.24
CA GLY A 210 7.12 -4.37 6.99
C GLY A 210 6.51 -5.10 8.19
N ILE A 211 7.24 -6.05 8.80
CA ILE A 211 6.79 -6.72 10.04
C ILE A 211 6.53 -5.69 11.15
N PHE A 212 7.42 -4.71 11.35
CA PHE A 212 7.24 -3.69 12.37
C PHE A 212 6.04 -2.78 12.07
N ALA A 213 5.87 -2.36 10.82
CA ALA A 213 4.77 -1.49 10.43
C ALA A 213 3.42 -2.16 10.67
N GLU A 214 3.23 -3.42 10.25
CA GLU A 214 1.96 -4.13 10.38
C GLU A 214 1.69 -4.60 11.81
N SER A 215 2.71 -5.07 12.52
CA SER A 215 2.60 -5.49 13.91
C SER A 215 2.54 -4.33 14.91
N LYS A 216 2.65 -3.08 14.45
CA LYS A 216 2.81 -1.89 15.33
C LYS A 216 3.90 -2.13 16.40
N SER A 217 5.07 -2.59 15.95
CA SER A 217 6.19 -2.99 16.85
C SER A 217 5.81 -4.10 17.83
N PHE A 218 5.14 -5.14 17.33
CA PHE A 218 4.69 -6.32 18.10
C PHE A 218 3.59 -6.03 19.16
N LYS A 219 2.82 -4.96 18.98
CA LYS A 219 1.72 -4.60 19.88
C LYS A 219 0.36 -5.15 19.47
N THR A 220 0.23 -5.70 18.25
CA THR A 220 -1.05 -6.24 17.75
C THR A 220 -1.30 -7.65 18.26
N GLY A 221 -2.58 -8.02 18.45
CA GLY A 221 -2.98 -9.36 18.89
C GLY A 221 -2.84 -10.47 17.82
N ALA A 222 -2.46 -10.11 16.60
CA ALA A 222 -2.30 -11.06 15.49
C ALA A 222 -0.89 -11.70 15.41
N LEU A 223 -0.04 -11.46 16.41
CA LEU A 223 1.31 -12.00 16.46
C LEU A 223 1.33 -13.53 16.56
N THR A 224 2.17 -14.15 15.75
CA THR A 224 2.43 -15.58 15.80
C THR A 224 3.86 -15.86 16.29
N PRO A 225 4.15 -17.05 16.83
CA PRO A 225 5.53 -17.46 17.13
C PRO A 225 6.44 -17.39 15.90
N ASN A 226 5.91 -17.68 14.69
CA ASN A 226 6.66 -17.60 13.44
C ASN A 226 7.12 -16.19 13.13
N THR A 227 6.25 -15.18 13.34
CA THR A 227 6.59 -13.76 13.18
C THR A 227 7.77 -13.35 14.05
N LEU A 228 7.79 -13.78 15.32
CA LEU A 228 8.89 -13.48 16.24
C LEU A 228 10.18 -14.18 15.85
N LEU A 229 10.10 -15.43 15.38
CA LEU A 229 11.26 -16.17 14.85
C LEU A 229 11.82 -15.50 13.58
N THR A 230 10.95 -15.08 12.67
CA THR A 230 11.33 -14.34 11.46
C THR A 230 12.03 -13.05 11.81
N ALA A 231 11.46 -12.24 12.71
CA ALA A 231 12.07 -11.00 13.16
C ALA A 231 13.45 -11.23 13.82
N SER A 232 13.57 -12.28 14.64
CA SER A 232 14.84 -12.67 15.27
C SER A 232 15.90 -13.03 14.22
N LYS A 233 15.54 -13.81 13.18
CA LYS A 233 16.44 -14.16 12.07
C LYS A 233 16.88 -12.91 11.30
N LEU A 234 15.95 -12.01 10.97
CA LEU A 234 16.26 -10.77 10.27
C LEU A 234 17.21 -9.87 11.05
N ILE A 235 17.04 -9.77 12.37
CA ILE A 235 17.96 -9.04 13.25
C ILE A 235 19.35 -9.72 13.25
N ALA A 236 19.39 -11.04 13.30
CA ALA A 236 20.66 -11.79 13.24
C ALA A 236 21.39 -11.64 11.89
N LEU A 237 20.63 -11.42 10.79
CA LEU A 237 21.17 -11.08 9.46
C LEU A 237 21.62 -9.62 9.33
N GLY A 238 21.51 -8.83 10.38
CA GLY A 238 21.99 -7.45 10.43
C GLY A 238 20.96 -6.37 10.11
N ALA A 239 19.65 -6.68 10.22
CA ALA A 239 18.62 -5.65 10.07
C ALA A 239 18.78 -4.51 11.08
N ASP A 240 18.74 -3.27 10.62
CA ASP A 240 18.87 -2.07 11.47
C ASP A 240 17.57 -1.75 12.19
N ARG A 241 17.28 -2.53 13.25
CA ARG A 241 16.11 -2.34 14.10
C ARG A 241 16.04 -0.94 14.72
N GLU A 242 17.18 -0.36 15.08
CA GLU A 242 17.20 0.96 15.73
C GLU A 242 16.68 2.05 14.78
N THR A 243 17.19 2.06 13.55
CA THR A 243 16.71 2.99 12.51
C THR A 243 15.24 2.78 12.19
N ILE A 244 14.75 1.54 12.12
CA ILE A 244 13.33 1.24 11.91
C ILE A 244 12.47 1.85 13.03
N VAL A 245 12.80 1.56 14.29
CA VAL A 245 12.03 2.06 15.44
C VAL A 245 12.05 3.57 15.51
N ARG A 246 13.22 4.18 15.31
CA ARG A 246 13.36 5.64 15.33
C ARG A 246 12.47 6.31 14.27
N ASN A 247 12.48 5.82 13.04
CA ASN A 247 11.74 6.44 11.95
C ASN A 247 10.23 6.15 12.01
N LEU A 248 9.82 4.93 12.34
CA LEU A 248 8.40 4.59 12.39
C LEU A 248 7.68 5.10 13.64
N TYR A 249 8.37 5.19 14.79
CA TYR A 249 7.71 5.43 16.07
C TYR A 249 8.28 6.57 16.91
N GLN A 250 9.48 7.07 16.61
CA GLN A 250 10.15 8.11 17.37
C GLN A 250 10.40 9.39 16.56
N SER A 251 9.82 9.51 15.38
CA SER A 251 10.00 10.65 14.46
C SER A 251 8.96 11.77 14.67
N ARG A 252 8.20 11.73 15.75
CA ARG A 252 7.18 12.75 16.03
C ARG A 252 7.82 14.08 16.36
N ASP A 253 7.38 15.11 15.66
CA ASP A 253 7.84 16.46 15.94
C ASP A 253 7.26 17.01 17.26
N PHE A 254 7.88 18.06 17.75
CA PHE A 254 7.48 18.63 19.04
C PHE A 254 6.09 19.28 18.99
N SER A 255 5.63 19.73 17.82
CA SER A 255 4.30 20.30 17.61
C SER A 255 3.23 19.20 17.75
N THR A 256 3.46 18.01 17.20
CA THR A 256 2.60 16.84 17.36
C THR A 256 2.48 16.44 18.83
N LEU A 257 3.60 16.35 19.53
CA LEU A 257 3.59 16.01 20.98
C LEU A 257 2.83 17.06 21.83
N LYS A 258 2.98 18.35 21.52
CA LYS A 258 2.20 19.41 22.18
C LYS A 258 0.71 19.28 21.89
N LEU A 259 0.31 18.97 20.65
CA LEU A 259 -1.09 18.78 20.29
C LEU A 259 -1.68 17.56 21.01
N TRP A 260 -0.90 16.46 21.11
CA TRP A 260 -1.26 15.28 21.89
C TRP A 260 -1.51 15.61 23.37
N GLY A 261 -0.58 16.34 23.99
CA GLY A 261 -0.75 16.76 25.38
C GLY A 261 -2.03 17.57 25.60
N ARG A 262 -2.42 18.42 24.63
CA ARG A 262 -3.68 19.17 24.68
C ARG A 262 -4.89 18.26 24.52
N THR A 263 -4.85 17.33 23.58
CA THR A 263 -5.92 16.35 23.36
C THR A 263 -6.15 15.50 24.60
N LEU A 264 -5.08 15.00 25.22
CA LEU A 264 -5.15 14.18 26.42
C LEU A 264 -5.65 14.97 27.64
N ALA A 265 -5.21 16.21 27.80
CA ALA A 265 -5.65 17.07 28.90
C ALA A 265 -7.15 17.44 28.84
N ARG A 266 -7.77 17.31 27.66
CA ARG A 266 -9.20 17.59 27.42
C ARG A 266 -10.04 16.33 27.28
N LEU A 267 -9.47 15.16 27.53
CA LEU A 267 -10.22 13.91 27.49
C LEU A 267 -11.35 13.93 28.50
N LYS A 268 -12.52 13.57 28.00
CA LYS A 268 -13.74 13.36 28.81
C LYS A 268 -14.22 11.93 28.54
N SER A 269 -14.92 11.36 29.49
CA SER A 269 -15.48 10.01 29.34
C SER A 269 -16.88 9.90 29.95
N ASP A 270 -17.65 8.94 29.42
CA ASP A 270 -18.97 8.59 29.92
C ASP A 270 -19.26 7.09 29.74
N LEU A 271 -20.43 6.63 30.19
CA LEU A 271 -20.85 5.22 30.06
C LEU A 271 -19.82 4.25 30.71
N GLY A 272 -19.23 4.63 31.84
CA GLY A 272 -18.23 3.80 32.49
C GLY A 272 -16.91 3.68 31.71
N GLY A 273 -16.52 4.69 30.93
CA GLY A 273 -15.30 4.69 30.12
C GLY A 273 -15.49 4.17 28.70
N LYS A 274 -16.67 3.67 28.34
CA LYS A 274 -16.94 3.14 26.98
C LYS A 274 -16.99 4.22 25.90
N LEU A 275 -17.41 5.43 26.24
CA LEU A 275 -17.42 6.59 25.38
C LEU A 275 -16.37 7.58 25.86
N VAL A 276 -15.38 7.87 25.01
CA VAL A 276 -14.30 8.83 25.30
C VAL A 276 -14.26 9.88 24.22
N TRP A 277 -14.07 11.16 24.58
CA TRP A 277 -13.93 12.21 23.57
C TRP A 277 -13.02 13.33 24.02
N SER A 278 -12.55 14.10 23.03
CA SER A 278 -11.79 15.33 23.23
C SER A 278 -12.19 16.37 22.21
N SER A 279 -12.19 17.64 22.62
CA SER A 279 -12.58 18.80 21.80
C SER A 279 -11.43 19.80 21.75
N LEU A 280 -10.95 20.07 20.55
CA LEU A 280 -9.82 20.97 20.28
C LEU A 280 -10.30 22.23 19.56
N ASN A 281 -9.94 23.40 20.08
CA ASN A 281 -10.22 24.69 19.47
C ASN A 281 -9.02 25.21 18.67
N LYS A 282 -9.22 26.29 17.91
CA LYS A 282 -8.16 26.91 17.10
C LYS A 282 -6.92 27.28 17.90
N ILE A 283 -7.09 27.76 19.13
CA ILE A 283 -5.99 28.15 20.03
C ILE A 283 -5.09 26.93 20.35
N ASP A 284 -5.66 25.73 20.39
CA ASP A 284 -4.88 24.52 20.65
C ASP A 284 -3.92 24.21 19.50
N PHE A 285 -4.36 24.44 18.25
CA PHE A 285 -3.53 24.29 17.07
C PHE A 285 -2.48 25.39 16.97
N GLU A 286 -2.86 26.65 17.17
CA GLU A 286 -1.94 27.79 17.18
C GLU A 286 -0.82 27.60 18.23
N LYS A 287 -1.17 27.23 19.45
CA LYS A 287 -0.20 27.05 20.52
C LYS A 287 0.64 25.78 20.39
N SER A 288 0.17 24.76 19.72
CA SER A 288 0.95 23.54 19.47
C SER A 288 1.84 23.67 18.23
N GLY A 289 1.39 24.43 17.22
CA GLY A 289 1.98 24.44 15.89
C GLY A 289 1.67 23.18 15.08
N GLY A 290 0.82 22.30 15.60
CA GLY A 290 0.39 21.06 14.95
C GLY A 290 -0.78 21.28 14.01
N ASN A 291 -1.12 20.26 13.23
CA ASN A 291 -2.26 20.25 12.30
C ASN A 291 -3.18 19.05 12.54
N ALA A 292 -4.33 19.03 11.89
CA ALA A 292 -5.33 17.98 12.08
C ALA A 292 -4.85 16.57 11.67
N SER A 293 -3.86 16.45 10.77
CA SER A 293 -3.32 15.13 10.38
C SER A 293 -2.61 14.41 11.52
N CYS A 294 -2.05 15.16 12.48
CA CYS A 294 -1.40 14.62 13.66
C CYS A 294 -2.37 13.88 14.61
N LEU A 295 -3.69 14.09 14.46
CA LEU A 295 -4.69 13.53 15.38
C LEU A 295 -5.05 12.08 15.06
N THR A 296 -4.82 11.61 13.86
CA THR A 296 -5.04 10.19 13.51
C THR A 296 -4.17 9.29 14.40
N GLU A 297 -2.91 9.66 14.59
CA GLU A 297 -1.99 8.95 15.47
C GLU A 297 -2.41 9.01 16.94
N VAL A 298 -2.95 10.17 17.40
CA VAL A 298 -3.49 10.32 18.77
C VAL A 298 -4.62 9.33 19.01
N VAL A 299 -5.54 9.20 18.06
CA VAL A 299 -6.67 8.28 18.19
C VAL A 299 -6.19 6.83 18.25
N GLU A 300 -5.24 6.46 17.38
CA GLU A 300 -4.66 5.11 17.41
C GLU A 300 -4.00 4.78 18.75
N GLU A 301 -3.29 5.74 19.33
CA GLU A 301 -2.67 5.58 20.64
C GLU A 301 -3.73 5.48 21.76
N LEU A 302 -4.80 6.27 21.70
CA LEU A 302 -5.91 6.19 22.64
C LEU A 302 -6.62 4.84 22.59
N VAL A 303 -6.87 4.30 21.38
CA VAL A 303 -7.50 2.99 21.17
C VAL A 303 -6.69 1.89 21.86
N VAL A 304 -5.36 1.95 21.78
CA VAL A 304 -4.48 0.94 22.41
C VAL A 304 -4.40 1.08 23.93
N ASN A 305 -4.45 2.32 24.44
CA ASN A 305 -4.18 2.58 25.87
C ASN A 305 -5.44 2.76 26.74
N ILE A 306 -6.64 2.72 26.14
CA ILE A 306 -7.91 2.74 26.88
C ILE A 306 -8.75 1.52 26.47
N PRO A 307 -8.45 0.33 27.00
CA PRO A 307 -9.11 -0.93 26.59
C PRO A 307 -10.63 -0.94 26.81
N GLU A 308 -11.14 -0.14 27.72
CA GLU A 308 -12.57 0.00 28.01
C GLU A 308 -13.30 0.84 26.99
N ALA A 309 -12.59 1.71 26.23
CA ALA A 309 -13.21 2.60 25.25
C ALA A 309 -13.72 1.80 24.05
N GLU A 310 -15.03 1.86 23.84
CA GLU A 310 -15.71 1.27 22.69
C GLU A 310 -15.90 2.30 21.56
N VAL A 311 -16.00 3.58 21.90
CA VAL A 311 -16.14 4.70 20.98
C VAL A 311 -15.25 5.86 21.42
N ILE A 312 -14.43 6.37 20.50
CA ILE A 312 -13.56 7.53 20.68
C ILE A 312 -13.95 8.60 19.67
N ILE A 313 -14.18 9.83 20.13
CA ILE A 313 -14.56 10.96 19.29
C ILE A 313 -13.56 12.10 19.49
N ILE A 314 -12.97 12.59 18.41
CA ILE A 314 -12.16 13.81 18.43
C ILE A 314 -12.88 14.88 17.61
N MET A 315 -13.13 16.03 18.23
CA MET A 315 -13.81 17.17 17.63
C MET A 315 -12.84 18.33 17.45
N LEU A 316 -12.94 19.01 16.31
CA LEU A 316 -12.01 20.04 15.85
C LEU A 316 -12.78 21.26 15.42
N GLU A 317 -12.53 22.41 16.03
CA GLU A 317 -13.04 23.68 15.55
C GLU A 317 -12.33 24.09 14.27
N GLN A 318 -13.07 24.17 13.15
CA GLN A 318 -12.55 24.66 11.86
C GLN A 318 -12.81 26.15 11.66
N GLU A 319 -14.05 26.57 11.82
CA GLU A 319 -14.52 27.94 11.72
C GLU A 319 -15.46 28.24 12.88
N THR A 320 -15.86 29.51 13.05
CA THR A 320 -16.66 29.96 14.18
C THR A 320 -17.95 29.13 14.41
N ASN A 321 -18.55 28.62 13.32
CA ASN A 321 -19.78 27.82 13.34
C ASN A 321 -19.63 26.49 12.61
N ARG A 322 -18.40 25.93 12.57
CA ARG A 322 -18.18 24.62 11.97
C ARG A 322 -17.22 23.80 12.81
N THR A 323 -17.66 22.60 13.14
CA THR A 323 -16.88 21.58 13.86
C THR A 323 -16.76 20.33 13.00
N ASP A 324 -15.54 19.94 12.71
CA ASP A 324 -15.23 18.65 12.11
C ASP A 324 -14.99 17.63 13.23
N PHE A 325 -15.38 16.38 13.00
CA PHE A 325 -15.11 15.34 13.98
C PHE A 325 -14.86 13.98 13.36
N CYS A 326 -14.12 13.14 14.06
CA CYS A 326 -13.92 11.75 13.71
C CYS A 326 -14.43 10.84 14.83
N ILE A 327 -15.09 9.75 14.43
CA ILE A 327 -15.56 8.70 15.32
C ILE A 327 -14.72 7.46 15.03
N HIS A 328 -14.07 6.94 16.07
CA HIS A 328 -13.41 5.65 16.03
C HIS A 328 -14.13 4.66 16.92
N THR A 329 -14.28 3.44 16.43
CA THR A 329 -14.96 2.38 17.20
C THR A 329 -14.06 1.17 17.30
N THR A 330 -14.12 0.53 18.46
CA THR A 330 -13.56 -0.78 18.73
C THR A 330 -14.69 -1.83 18.71
N ARG A 331 -14.35 -3.10 18.69
CA ARG A 331 -15.32 -4.21 18.69
C ARG A 331 -16.26 -4.15 17.45
N ASN A 332 -17.52 -4.59 17.60
CA ASN A 332 -18.49 -4.69 16.51
C ASN A 332 -19.37 -3.45 16.30
N ILE A 333 -18.94 -2.29 16.78
CA ILE A 333 -19.70 -1.04 16.61
C ILE A 333 -19.33 -0.41 15.26
N ASN A 334 -20.33 0.07 14.51
CA ASN A 334 -20.10 0.71 13.21
C ASN A 334 -20.09 2.24 13.35
N ALA A 335 -18.92 2.85 13.11
CA ALA A 335 -18.70 4.29 13.21
C ALA A 335 -19.59 5.10 12.24
N GLN A 336 -19.85 4.60 11.02
CA GLN A 336 -20.73 5.28 10.06
C GLN A 336 -22.17 5.33 10.55
N ILE A 337 -22.66 4.28 11.23
CA ILE A 337 -24.01 4.27 11.79
C ILE A 337 -24.11 5.29 12.93
N LEU A 338 -23.06 5.40 13.77
CA LEU A 338 -23.04 6.41 14.82
C LEU A 338 -23.06 7.84 14.28
N GLY A 339 -22.33 8.09 13.17
CA GLY A 339 -22.27 9.40 12.52
C GLY A 339 -23.31 9.65 11.44
N LYS A 340 -24.33 8.77 11.27
CA LYS A 340 -25.29 8.83 10.14
C LYS A 340 -26.03 10.17 10.05
N ASP A 341 -26.39 10.80 11.19
CA ASP A 341 -27.13 12.06 11.20
C ASP A 341 -26.29 13.25 10.68
N TYR A 342 -24.98 13.06 10.54
CA TYR A 342 -24.01 14.03 10.04
C TYR A 342 -23.37 13.58 8.72
N GLU A 343 -23.99 12.64 8.01
CA GLU A 343 -23.51 12.10 6.73
C GLU A 343 -22.05 11.58 6.80
N ALA A 344 -21.71 10.93 7.91
CA ALA A 344 -20.35 10.47 8.17
C ALA A 344 -19.86 9.49 7.09
N THR A 345 -18.66 9.75 6.58
CA THR A 345 -17.98 8.93 5.56
C THR A 345 -16.76 8.23 6.15
N GLY A 346 -16.42 7.05 5.63
CA GLY A 346 -15.24 6.31 6.09
C GLY A 346 -15.44 4.79 6.08
N SER A 347 -14.87 4.10 7.07
CA SER A 347 -14.98 2.64 7.25
C SER A 347 -15.89 2.27 8.43
N LYS A 348 -16.10 0.96 8.63
CA LYS A 348 -16.83 0.45 9.79
C LYS A 348 -16.26 0.95 11.12
N ASN A 349 -14.94 1.04 11.23
CA ASN A 349 -14.26 1.36 12.49
C ASN A 349 -13.80 2.82 12.59
N SER A 350 -13.89 3.59 11.51
CA SER A 350 -13.47 5.00 11.48
C SER A 350 -14.32 5.79 10.50
N ALA A 351 -15.00 6.82 11.00
CA ALA A 351 -15.82 7.70 10.17
C ALA A 351 -15.53 9.17 10.50
N LYS A 352 -15.61 10.03 9.49
CA LYS A 352 -15.42 11.48 9.60
C LYS A 352 -16.68 12.20 9.16
N ALA A 353 -17.01 13.27 9.86
CA ALA A 353 -18.15 14.12 9.55
C ALA A 353 -17.89 15.55 9.98
N SER A 354 -18.79 16.45 9.60
CA SER A 354 -18.80 17.84 10.06
C SER A 354 -20.23 18.27 10.42
N CYS A 355 -20.33 19.25 11.32
CA CYS A 355 -21.58 19.91 11.63
C CYS A 355 -21.40 21.44 11.64
N LEU A 356 -22.48 22.15 11.34
CA LEU A 356 -22.50 23.63 11.28
C LEU A 356 -22.88 24.22 12.63
N LEU A 357 -22.09 23.88 13.67
CA LEU A 357 -22.25 24.35 15.04
C LEU A 357 -20.90 24.78 15.63
N PRO A 358 -20.90 25.75 16.55
CA PRO A 358 -19.73 26.04 17.38
C PRO A 358 -19.30 24.81 18.19
N LEU A 359 -18.02 24.68 18.50
CA LEU A 359 -17.43 23.49 19.14
C LEU A 359 -18.17 23.06 20.43
N ILE A 360 -18.61 23.99 21.28
CA ILE A 360 -19.29 23.70 22.55
C ILE A 360 -20.68 23.09 22.29
N ASP A 361 -21.43 23.64 21.36
CA ASP A 361 -22.76 23.17 21.01
C ASP A 361 -22.67 21.83 20.27
N ALA A 362 -21.72 21.72 19.33
CA ALA A 362 -21.41 20.50 18.62
C ALA A 362 -21.04 19.34 19.58
N GLU A 363 -20.21 19.60 20.58
CA GLU A 363 -19.86 18.62 21.61
C GLU A 363 -21.11 18.06 22.29
N THR A 364 -21.99 18.95 22.75
CA THR A 364 -23.20 18.55 23.48
C THR A 364 -24.13 17.73 22.58
N GLU A 365 -24.36 18.17 21.34
CA GLU A 365 -25.25 17.51 20.40
C GLU A 365 -24.72 16.15 19.94
N ILE A 366 -23.45 16.11 19.49
CA ILE A 366 -22.81 14.88 18.98
C ILE A 366 -22.75 13.82 20.07
N ILE A 367 -22.29 14.19 21.28
CA ILE A 367 -22.19 13.23 22.37
C ILE A 367 -23.56 12.70 22.79
N THR A 368 -24.58 13.55 22.83
CA THR A 368 -25.95 13.13 23.13
C THR A 368 -26.50 12.18 22.05
N ALA A 369 -26.30 12.51 20.76
CA ALA A 369 -26.73 11.66 19.65
C ALA A 369 -26.05 10.29 19.69
N VAL A 370 -24.73 10.25 19.93
CA VAL A 370 -23.96 9.00 20.01
C VAL A 370 -24.39 8.17 21.22
N LYS A 371 -24.60 8.76 22.41
CA LYS A 371 -25.11 8.06 23.58
C LYS A 371 -26.47 7.39 23.32
N ASN A 372 -27.41 8.13 22.71
CA ASN A 372 -28.73 7.61 22.38
C ASN A 372 -28.67 6.43 21.39
N LYS A 373 -27.70 6.42 20.47
CA LYS A 373 -27.49 5.31 19.54
C LYS A 373 -26.83 4.12 20.22
N LEU A 374 -25.82 4.35 21.07
CA LEU A 374 -25.16 3.30 21.85
C LEU A 374 -26.13 2.56 22.79
N ALA A 375 -27.08 3.30 23.40
CA ALA A 375 -28.08 2.71 24.28
C ALA A 375 -29.09 1.79 23.53
N LYS A 376 -29.19 1.91 22.21
CA LYS A 376 -30.08 1.10 21.36
C LYS A 376 -29.36 -0.10 20.70
N LEU A 377 -28.05 -0.19 20.83
CA LEU A 377 -27.32 -1.34 20.32
C LEU A 377 -27.54 -2.55 21.25
N PRO A 378 -27.82 -3.73 20.71
CA PRO A 378 -27.91 -4.94 21.53
C PRO A 378 -26.56 -5.20 22.21
N VAL A 379 -26.61 -5.51 23.48
CA VAL A 379 -25.47 -5.85 24.34
C VAL A 379 -24.81 -7.15 23.87
#